data_0abe0fab1280137330cb1614f16a384c
#
_entry.id   0abe0fab1280137330cb1614f16a384c
#
_cell.length_a   1.000
_cell.length_b   1.000
_cell.length_c   1.000
_cell.angle_alpha   90.00
_cell.angle_beta   90.00
_cell.angle_gamma   90.00
#
_symmetry.space_group_name_H-M   'P 1'
#
loop_
_entity.id
_entity.type
_entity.pdbx_description
1 polymer ?
#
loop_
_entity_poly.entity_id
_entity_poly.type
_entity_poly.pdbx_seq_one_letter_code
_entity_poly.pdbx_strand_id
1 'polypeptide(L)'
;MPELPEVETVKNGLNRLLINKKIVSVKFDWPKGFPNSDADVNKFLVGSRIIKTRRRGKSLIINLSSMYCLVIHLKMTGQLVFRGDEQFGAGHPNDSLIGPLPDKSTRVIFEFDDNSRLFFNDQRKFGWIRLMPEVEVDNLDFMKRLGPEPLNPDFKANEFRGRVRRRKNSSIKATILDQSVLAGVGNIYADESLWMAKIHPSSLSGTLSDAKLNLLFSSIKDVLKKSIELGGSTDRNYVDAEGKKGSYLEFANVFRREGKMCSRCGSEILKIRVATRGTHYCPKCQRKTK
;
A
#
# COMPACT_ATOMS: atom_id res chain seq x y z
N MET A 1 -3.50 -4.33 -6.23
CA MET A 1 -3.03 -4.56 -4.84
C MET A 1 -2.67 -3.21 -4.26
N PRO A 2 -3.23 -2.81 -3.14
CA PRO A 2 -2.81 -1.58 -2.46
C PRO A 2 -1.30 -1.56 -2.21
N GLU A 3 -0.64 -0.47 -2.60
CA GLU A 3 0.78 -0.18 -2.37
C GLU A 3 0.90 0.84 -1.22
N LEU A 4 2.07 1.40 -0.97
CA LEU A 4 2.30 2.32 0.14
C LEU A 4 1.32 3.51 0.16
N PRO A 5 1.08 4.25 -0.94
CA PRO A 5 0.18 5.40 -0.89
C PRO A 5 -1.27 5.04 -0.54
N GLU A 6 -1.80 3.94 -1.09
CA GLU A 6 -3.15 3.48 -0.77
C GLU A 6 -3.27 3.11 0.71
N VAL A 7 -2.27 2.40 1.25
CA VAL A 7 -2.27 2.01 2.68
C VAL A 7 -2.09 3.24 3.60
N GLU A 8 -1.32 4.24 3.18
CA GLU A 8 -1.19 5.52 3.90
C GLU A 8 -2.50 6.30 3.92
N THR A 9 -3.21 6.34 2.80
CA THR A 9 -4.54 6.96 2.70
C THR A 9 -5.55 6.26 3.64
N VAL A 10 -5.56 4.92 3.63
CA VAL A 10 -6.38 4.13 4.58
C VAL A 10 -6.03 4.51 6.02
N LYS A 11 -4.73 4.52 6.37
CA LYS A 11 -4.26 4.89 7.72
C LYS A 11 -4.76 6.28 8.13
N ASN A 12 -4.65 7.27 7.25
CA ASN A 12 -5.07 8.63 7.56
C ASN A 12 -6.59 8.71 7.80
N GLY A 13 -7.39 8.07 6.95
CA GLY A 13 -8.84 8.00 7.14
C GLY A 13 -9.24 7.30 8.45
N LEU A 14 -8.60 6.18 8.76
CA LEU A 14 -8.89 5.45 10.01
C LEU A 14 -8.46 6.22 11.26
N ASN A 15 -7.34 6.95 11.23
CA ASN A 15 -6.95 7.80 12.35
C ASN A 15 -7.98 8.89 12.65
N ARG A 16 -8.61 9.44 11.62
CA ARG A 16 -9.66 10.45 11.81
C ARG A 16 -10.95 9.85 12.39
N LEU A 17 -11.31 8.64 11.96
CA LEU A 17 -12.63 8.06 12.22
C LEU A 17 -12.66 7.11 13.42
N LEU A 18 -11.56 6.45 13.77
CA LEU A 18 -11.58 5.36 14.75
C LEU A 18 -10.96 5.71 16.10
N ILE A 19 -10.19 6.80 16.21
CA ILE A 19 -9.52 7.15 17.48
C ILE A 19 -10.56 7.31 18.60
N ASN A 20 -10.26 6.71 19.76
CA ASN A 20 -11.09 6.62 20.96
C ASN A 20 -12.37 5.78 20.86
N LYS A 21 -12.74 5.23 19.69
CA LYS A 21 -13.87 4.32 19.58
C LYS A 21 -13.56 3.01 20.30
N LYS A 22 -14.53 2.51 21.09
CA LYS A 22 -14.45 1.24 21.80
C LYS A 22 -15.07 0.13 20.95
N ILE A 23 -14.33 -0.95 20.73
CA ILE A 23 -14.81 -2.12 20.03
C ILE A 23 -15.74 -2.89 20.97
N VAL A 24 -17.01 -3.06 20.61
CA VAL A 24 -18.01 -3.78 21.43
C VAL A 24 -18.25 -5.20 20.93
N SER A 25 -18.05 -5.44 19.63
CA SER A 25 -18.13 -6.81 19.08
C SER A 25 -17.26 -6.96 17.83
N VAL A 26 -16.92 -8.20 17.51
CA VAL A 26 -16.31 -8.59 16.24
C VAL A 26 -17.00 -9.84 15.69
N LYS A 27 -17.33 -9.81 14.38
CA LYS A 27 -17.91 -10.94 13.66
C LYS A 27 -17.03 -11.25 12.45
N PHE A 28 -16.81 -12.53 12.15
CA PHE A 28 -16.03 -12.94 10.99
C PHE A 28 -16.55 -14.24 10.37
N ASP A 29 -16.42 -14.37 9.04
CA ASP A 29 -16.86 -15.55 8.28
C ASP A 29 -15.69 -16.39 7.74
N TRP A 30 -14.45 -15.88 7.87
CA TRP A 30 -13.27 -16.49 7.27
C TRP A 30 -12.11 -16.63 8.29
N PRO A 31 -12.00 -17.76 9.01
CA PRO A 31 -10.99 -17.95 10.06
C PRO A 31 -9.55 -17.77 9.60
N LYS A 32 -9.21 -18.15 8.34
CA LYS A 32 -7.85 -17.93 7.79
C LYS A 32 -7.50 -16.45 7.59
N GLY A 33 -8.51 -15.59 7.39
CA GLY A 33 -8.35 -14.14 7.30
C GLY A 33 -8.40 -13.44 8.65
N PHE A 34 -8.90 -14.11 9.68
CA PHE A 34 -8.94 -13.61 11.07
C PHE A 34 -8.47 -14.71 12.04
N PRO A 35 -7.20 -15.14 11.96
CA PRO A 35 -6.68 -16.30 12.69
C PRO A 35 -6.33 -15.94 14.14
N ASN A 36 -7.35 -15.53 14.90
CA ASN A 36 -7.23 -15.12 16.30
C ASN A 36 -8.06 -16.03 17.18
N SER A 37 -7.56 -16.39 18.37
CA SER A 37 -8.32 -17.21 19.31
C SER A 37 -9.48 -16.42 19.92
N ASP A 38 -10.60 -17.07 20.19
CA ASP A 38 -11.74 -16.43 20.84
C ASP A 38 -11.37 -15.89 22.23
N ALA A 39 -10.46 -16.56 22.94
CA ALA A 39 -9.96 -16.12 24.24
C ALA A 39 -9.21 -14.78 24.12
N ASP A 40 -8.30 -14.63 23.13
CA ASP A 40 -7.58 -13.38 22.92
C ASP A 40 -8.50 -12.27 22.42
N VAL A 41 -9.42 -12.59 21.52
CA VAL A 41 -10.44 -11.65 21.03
C VAL A 41 -11.27 -11.10 22.19
N ASN A 42 -11.80 -11.95 23.06
CA ASN A 42 -12.61 -11.51 24.20
C ASN A 42 -11.79 -10.75 25.24
N LYS A 43 -10.53 -11.13 25.45
CA LYS A 43 -9.67 -10.54 26.49
C LYS A 43 -9.02 -9.23 26.07
N PHE A 44 -8.59 -9.10 24.81
CA PHE A 44 -7.72 -8.01 24.36
C PHE A 44 -8.31 -7.12 23.26
N LEU A 45 -9.33 -7.59 22.54
CA LEU A 45 -9.94 -6.84 21.45
C LEU A 45 -11.29 -6.24 21.86
N VAL A 46 -12.23 -7.06 22.29
CA VAL A 46 -13.55 -6.59 22.76
C VAL A 46 -13.39 -5.78 24.04
N GLY A 47 -14.02 -4.61 24.08
CA GLY A 47 -13.87 -3.67 25.19
C GLY A 47 -12.69 -2.70 25.07
N SER A 48 -11.76 -2.95 24.17
CA SER A 48 -10.59 -2.07 23.94
C SER A 48 -10.96 -0.85 23.10
N ARG A 49 -10.27 0.29 23.38
CA ARG A 49 -10.34 1.51 22.55
C ARG A 49 -9.21 1.53 21.53
N ILE A 50 -9.49 2.12 20.39
CA ILE A 50 -8.48 2.38 19.35
C ILE A 50 -7.69 3.62 19.76
N ILE A 51 -6.36 3.47 19.85
CA ILE A 51 -5.44 4.55 20.28
C ILE A 51 -4.84 5.29 19.08
N LYS A 52 -4.37 4.55 18.08
CA LYS A 52 -3.78 5.11 16.86
C LYS A 52 -3.77 4.06 15.75
N THR A 53 -3.71 4.51 14.50
CA THR A 53 -3.40 3.67 13.35
C THR A 53 -2.06 4.10 12.76
N ARG A 54 -1.18 3.15 12.54
CA ARG A 54 0.13 3.35 11.90
C ARG A 54 0.30 2.42 10.70
N ARG A 55 1.31 2.66 9.89
CA ARG A 55 1.64 1.84 8.72
C ARG A 55 3.11 1.41 8.75
N ARG A 56 3.38 0.22 8.25
CA ARG A 56 4.74 -0.27 7.94
C ARG A 56 4.69 -1.03 6.61
N GLY A 57 5.42 -0.54 5.61
CA GLY A 57 5.34 -1.07 4.24
C GLY A 57 3.90 -1.02 3.69
N LYS A 58 3.32 -2.17 3.40
CA LYS A 58 1.94 -2.33 2.91
C LYS A 58 0.98 -2.87 3.97
N SER A 59 1.37 -2.81 5.25
CA SER A 59 0.56 -3.27 6.38
C SER A 59 0.09 -2.11 7.23
N LEU A 60 -1.16 -2.18 7.69
CA LEU A 60 -1.73 -1.31 8.71
C LEU A 60 -1.56 -1.94 10.08
N ILE A 61 -1.46 -1.12 11.10
CA ILE A 61 -1.37 -1.54 12.50
C ILE A 61 -2.27 -0.62 13.29
N ILE A 62 -3.34 -1.16 13.88
CA ILE A 62 -4.28 -0.43 14.74
C ILE A 62 -3.94 -0.77 16.19
N ASN A 63 -3.42 0.18 16.94
CA ASN A 63 -3.05 0.02 18.34
C ASN A 63 -4.27 0.15 19.24
N LEU A 64 -4.37 -0.70 20.24
CA LEU A 64 -5.47 -0.81 21.19
C LEU A 64 -5.04 -0.42 22.60
N SER A 65 -6.01 0.00 23.43
CA SER A 65 -5.78 0.32 24.85
C SER A 65 -5.34 -0.87 25.70
N SER A 66 -5.53 -2.09 25.21
CA SER A 66 -5.09 -3.34 25.83
C SER A 66 -3.59 -3.65 25.64
N MET A 67 -2.81 -2.77 25.06
CA MET A 67 -1.40 -3.01 24.65
C MET A 67 -1.26 -4.09 23.56
N TYR A 68 -2.37 -4.46 22.92
CA TYR A 68 -2.42 -5.28 21.72
C TYR A 68 -2.61 -4.39 20.47
N CYS A 69 -2.47 -4.98 19.32
CA CYS A 69 -2.79 -4.31 18.07
C CYS A 69 -3.38 -5.29 17.04
N LEU A 70 -4.12 -4.73 16.09
CA LEU A 70 -4.53 -5.43 14.88
C LEU A 70 -3.52 -5.14 13.77
N VAL A 71 -2.80 -6.15 13.31
CA VAL A 71 -1.94 -6.07 12.12
C VAL A 71 -2.77 -6.51 10.93
N ILE A 72 -2.94 -5.62 9.94
CA ILE A 72 -3.82 -5.82 8.78
C ILE A 72 -3.02 -5.78 7.50
N HIS A 73 -3.19 -6.78 6.65
CA HIS A 73 -2.62 -6.76 5.30
C HIS A 73 -3.73 -6.94 4.25
N LEU A 74 -3.95 -5.90 3.44
CA LEU A 74 -5.03 -5.87 2.44
C LEU A 74 -4.79 -6.81 1.26
N LYS A 75 -3.55 -7.24 1.01
CA LYS A 75 -3.18 -8.10 -0.13
C LYS A 75 -3.71 -7.56 -1.47
N MET A 76 -4.46 -8.39 -2.23
CA MET A 76 -4.87 -8.05 -3.60
C MET A 76 -6.18 -7.29 -3.67
N THR A 77 -7.18 -7.67 -2.88
CA THR A 77 -8.56 -7.16 -2.96
C THR A 77 -9.13 -6.72 -1.63
N GLY A 78 -8.28 -6.61 -0.60
CA GLY A 78 -8.70 -6.14 0.72
C GLY A 78 -9.10 -4.67 0.71
N GLN A 79 -10.15 -4.37 1.48
CA GLN A 79 -10.70 -3.04 1.72
C GLN A 79 -11.00 -2.88 3.19
N LEU A 80 -10.92 -1.66 3.69
CA LEU A 80 -11.47 -1.25 4.97
C LEU A 80 -12.54 -0.18 4.70
N VAL A 81 -13.76 -0.44 5.15
CA VAL A 81 -14.91 0.42 4.91
C VAL A 81 -15.57 0.75 6.25
N PHE A 82 -15.62 2.02 6.58
CA PHE A 82 -16.28 2.52 7.78
C PHE A 82 -17.68 3.04 7.42
N ARG A 83 -18.64 2.75 8.30
CA ARG A 83 -20.01 3.22 8.25
C ARG A 83 -20.42 3.72 9.64
N GLY A 84 -20.79 4.98 9.71
CA GLY A 84 -21.26 5.72 10.88
C GLY A 84 -21.86 7.03 10.41
N ASP A 85 -21.77 8.07 11.23
CA ASP A 85 -22.20 9.44 10.83
C ASP A 85 -21.44 9.90 9.58
N GLU A 86 -20.17 9.52 9.49
CA GLU A 86 -19.39 9.64 8.26
C GLU A 86 -19.25 8.29 7.56
N GLN A 87 -19.02 8.34 6.25
CA GLN A 87 -18.73 7.15 5.45
C GLN A 87 -17.33 7.24 4.86
N PHE A 88 -16.57 6.17 4.99
CA PHE A 88 -15.22 6.07 4.43
C PHE A 88 -14.99 4.67 3.88
N GLY A 89 -14.33 4.56 2.75
CA GLY A 89 -13.93 3.27 2.21
C GLY A 89 -12.62 3.40 1.45
N ALA A 90 -11.68 2.51 1.72
CA ALA A 90 -10.37 2.50 1.07
C ALA A 90 -9.79 1.09 0.89
N GLY A 91 -8.94 0.93 -0.11
CA GLY A 91 -8.32 -0.34 -0.48
C GLY A 91 -8.51 -0.67 -1.95
N HIS A 92 -8.89 -1.91 -2.27
CA HIS A 92 -9.14 -2.31 -3.66
C HIS A 92 -10.44 -1.69 -4.19
N PRO A 93 -10.43 -1.02 -5.36
CA PRO A 93 -11.62 -0.36 -5.90
C PRO A 93 -12.62 -1.38 -6.44
N ASN A 94 -13.79 -1.47 -5.82
CA ASN A 94 -14.97 -2.16 -6.32
C ASN A 94 -16.23 -1.57 -5.65
N ASP A 95 -17.41 -2.08 -6.01
CA ASP A 95 -18.70 -1.55 -5.56
C ASP A 95 -18.93 -1.64 -4.04
N SER A 96 -18.24 -2.57 -3.35
CA SER A 96 -18.33 -2.71 -1.89
C SER A 96 -17.80 -1.49 -1.12
N LEU A 97 -17.04 -0.58 -1.75
CA LEU A 97 -16.60 0.66 -1.12
C LEU A 97 -17.76 1.62 -0.82
N ILE A 98 -18.75 1.65 -1.70
CA ILE A 98 -19.89 2.58 -1.65
C ILE A 98 -21.25 1.90 -1.49
N GLY A 99 -21.34 0.62 -1.79
CA GLY A 99 -22.56 -0.18 -1.73
C GLY A 99 -22.99 -0.57 -0.31
N PRO A 100 -24.16 -1.23 -0.20
CA PRO A 100 -24.65 -1.77 1.05
C PRO A 100 -23.68 -2.80 1.65
N LEU A 101 -23.47 -2.76 2.97
CA LEU A 101 -22.65 -3.72 3.71
C LEU A 101 -23.42 -4.26 4.93
N PRO A 102 -23.21 -5.55 5.33
CA PRO A 102 -22.26 -6.50 4.76
C PRO A 102 -22.68 -7.03 3.40
N ASP A 103 -21.72 -7.41 2.55
CA ASP A 103 -21.94 -8.09 1.29
C ASP A 103 -21.13 -9.41 1.20
N LYS A 104 -21.19 -10.10 0.04
CA LYS A 104 -20.49 -11.38 -0.19
C LYS A 104 -18.96 -11.30 -0.09
N SER A 105 -18.38 -10.09 -0.08
CA SER A 105 -16.93 -9.88 0.09
C SER A 105 -16.55 -9.57 1.55
N THR A 106 -17.50 -9.28 2.42
CA THR A 106 -17.26 -8.96 3.83
C THR A 106 -16.72 -10.17 4.58
N ARG A 107 -15.60 -9.98 5.29
CA ARG A 107 -14.87 -11.03 6.03
C ARG A 107 -14.84 -10.80 7.52
N VAL A 108 -14.71 -9.53 7.95
CA VAL A 108 -14.70 -9.17 9.36
C VAL A 108 -15.52 -7.88 9.53
N ILE A 109 -16.30 -7.82 10.61
CA ILE A 109 -17.07 -6.65 11.01
C ILE A 109 -16.69 -6.32 12.44
N PHE A 110 -16.20 -5.11 12.67
CA PHE A 110 -16.03 -4.54 14.00
C PHE A 110 -17.19 -3.59 14.27
N GLU A 111 -17.85 -3.74 15.41
CA GLU A 111 -18.91 -2.82 15.89
C GLU A 111 -18.35 -1.98 17.02
N PHE A 112 -18.68 -0.68 17.03
CA PHE A 112 -18.20 0.29 18.01
C PHE A 112 -19.32 0.73 18.96
N ASP A 113 -18.95 1.34 20.09
CA ASP A 113 -19.85 1.80 21.15
C ASP A 113 -20.83 2.90 20.72
N ASP A 114 -20.58 3.55 19.58
CA ASP A 114 -21.47 4.53 18.94
C ASP A 114 -22.33 3.96 17.80
N ASN A 115 -22.44 2.63 17.69
CA ASN A 115 -23.12 1.89 16.63
C ASN A 115 -22.47 2.00 15.24
N SER A 116 -21.36 2.70 15.10
CA SER A 116 -20.61 2.68 13.85
C SER A 116 -19.91 1.33 13.62
N ARG A 117 -19.54 1.03 12.37
CA ARG A 117 -18.96 -0.26 12.00
C ARG A 117 -17.76 -0.07 11.07
N LEU A 118 -16.75 -0.94 11.25
CA LEU A 118 -15.66 -1.10 10.31
C LEU A 118 -15.74 -2.49 9.67
N PHE A 119 -15.82 -2.51 8.35
CA PHE A 119 -15.88 -3.74 7.55
C PHE A 119 -14.52 -3.99 6.91
N PHE A 120 -14.03 -5.22 7.01
CA PHE A 120 -12.95 -5.72 6.19
C PHE A 120 -13.53 -6.59 5.08
N ASN A 121 -13.47 -6.08 3.85
CA ASN A 121 -13.94 -6.80 2.67
C ASN A 121 -12.74 -7.38 1.92
N ASP A 122 -12.84 -8.61 1.42
CA ASP A 122 -11.83 -9.21 0.55
C ASP A 122 -12.44 -10.31 -0.34
N GLN A 123 -12.59 -10.01 -1.62
CA GLN A 123 -13.16 -10.94 -2.60
C GLN A 123 -12.32 -12.20 -2.77
N ARG A 124 -10.98 -12.06 -2.77
CA ARG A 124 -10.05 -13.16 -3.04
C ARG A 124 -9.61 -13.93 -1.80
N LYS A 125 -10.00 -13.48 -0.61
CA LYS A 125 -9.68 -14.12 0.67
C LYS A 125 -8.17 -14.30 0.92
N PHE A 126 -7.33 -13.35 0.48
CA PHE A 126 -5.89 -13.37 0.69
C PHE A 126 -5.44 -12.42 1.80
N GLY A 127 -6.27 -11.41 2.08
CA GLY A 127 -6.05 -10.47 3.16
C GLY A 127 -6.25 -11.12 4.52
N TRP A 128 -5.70 -10.49 5.55
CA TRP A 128 -5.80 -11.01 6.91
C TRP A 128 -5.67 -9.91 7.95
N ILE A 129 -6.23 -10.19 9.14
CA ILE A 129 -6.15 -9.36 10.34
C ILE A 129 -5.67 -10.24 11.50
N ARG A 130 -4.56 -9.89 12.13
CA ARG A 130 -4.00 -10.60 13.28
C ARG A 130 -4.00 -9.71 14.52
N LEU A 131 -4.56 -10.20 15.60
CA LEU A 131 -4.49 -9.63 16.94
C LEU A 131 -3.22 -10.15 17.61
N MET A 132 -2.41 -9.26 18.18
CA MET A 132 -1.16 -9.65 18.85
C MET A 132 -0.67 -8.55 19.79
N PRO A 133 0.21 -8.86 20.75
CA PRO A 133 0.88 -7.84 21.57
C PRO A 133 1.61 -6.81 20.68
N GLU A 134 1.53 -5.52 21.01
CA GLU A 134 2.18 -4.46 20.21
C GLU A 134 3.69 -4.68 20.08
N VAL A 135 4.33 -5.14 21.15
CA VAL A 135 5.78 -5.41 21.22
C VAL A 135 6.25 -6.55 20.29
N GLU A 136 5.33 -7.41 19.84
CA GLU A 136 5.64 -8.54 18.98
C GLU A 136 5.54 -8.20 17.47
N VAL A 137 5.04 -7.04 17.12
CA VAL A 137 4.83 -6.67 15.70
C VAL A 137 6.12 -6.71 14.90
N ASP A 138 7.18 -6.13 15.45
CA ASP A 138 8.48 -6.08 14.78
C ASP A 138 9.18 -7.45 14.73
N ASN A 139 8.72 -8.41 15.54
CA ASN A 139 9.17 -9.80 15.54
C ASN A 139 8.58 -10.66 14.43
N LEU A 140 7.50 -10.22 13.78
CA LEU A 140 6.94 -10.92 12.63
C LEU A 140 7.98 -11.08 11.51
N ASP A 141 8.14 -12.29 10.99
CA ASP A 141 9.16 -12.62 9.97
C ASP A 141 9.14 -11.69 8.76
N PHE A 142 7.94 -11.32 8.30
CA PHE A 142 7.82 -10.40 7.17
C PHE A 142 8.18 -8.96 7.55
N MET A 143 7.91 -8.52 8.78
CA MET A 143 8.30 -7.19 9.28
C MET A 143 9.82 -7.06 9.42
N LYS A 144 10.49 -8.09 9.98
CA LYS A 144 11.96 -8.16 10.08
C LYS A 144 12.65 -8.06 8.73
N ARG A 145 12.01 -8.59 7.69
CA ARG A 145 12.56 -8.57 6.31
C ARG A 145 12.28 -7.29 5.54
N LEU A 146 11.41 -6.40 6.04
CA LEU A 146 11.14 -5.15 5.34
C LEU A 146 12.34 -4.21 5.36
N GLY A 147 12.67 -3.70 4.20
CA GLY A 147 13.63 -2.62 4.02
C GLY A 147 13.12 -1.29 4.61
N PRO A 148 13.89 -0.21 4.47
CA PRO A 148 13.51 1.12 4.96
C PRO A 148 12.26 1.65 4.26
N GLU A 149 11.56 2.53 4.96
CA GLU A 149 10.46 3.32 4.42
C GLU A 149 11.02 4.40 3.48
N PRO A 150 10.58 4.46 2.22
CA PRO A 150 11.12 5.44 1.26
C PRO A 150 10.90 6.89 1.68
N LEU A 151 9.83 7.17 2.42
CA LEU A 151 9.47 8.52 2.85
C LEU A 151 10.04 8.90 4.23
N ASN A 152 10.71 7.96 4.92
CA ASN A 152 11.38 8.30 6.19
C ASN A 152 12.47 9.35 5.92
N PRO A 153 12.48 10.49 6.64
CA PRO A 153 13.48 11.54 6.49
C PRO A 153 14.91 11.05 6.79
N ASP A 154 15.08 10.04 7.63
CA ASP A 154 16.38 9.45 7.99
C ASP A 154 16.93 8.52 6.91
N PHE A 155 16.10 8.02 6.01
CA PHE A 155 16.53 7.19 4.89
C PHE A 155 17.15 8.06 3.78
N LYS A 156 18.46 7.95 3.61
CA LYS A 156 19.24 8.80 2.70
C LYS A 156 19.62 8.07 1.40
N ALA A 157 19.98 8.85 0.38
CA ALA A 157 20.35 8.35 -0.96
C ALA A 157 21.56 7.40 -0.94
N ASN A 158 22.53 7.60 -0.06
CA ASN A 158 23.69 6.72 0.07
C ASN A 158 23.28 5.32 0.55
N GLU A 159 22.37 5.22 1.51
CA GLU A 159 21.86 3.92 1.96
C GLU A 159 21.06 3.23 0.84
N PHE A 160 20.20 3.99 0.15
CA PHE A 160 19.47 3.46 -1.01
C PHE A 160 20.42 2.88 -2.06
N ARG A 161 21.47 3.62 -2.46
CA ARG A 161 22.48 3.12 -3.40
C ARG A 161 23.15 1.84 -2.90
N GLY A 162 23.54 1.79 -1.64
CA GLY A 162 24.15 0.60 -1.04
C GLY A 162 23.25 -0.63 -1.12
N ARG A 163 21.94 -0.47 -0.89
CA ARG A 163 20.96 -1.56 -1.02
C ARG A 163 20.77 -2.01 -2.47
N VAL A 164 20.68 -1.07 -3.41
CA VAL A 164 20.57 -1.36 -4.85
C VAL A 164 21.82 -2.09 -5.35
N ARG A 165 23.01 -1.68 -4.94
CA ARG A 165 24.29 -2.30 -5.34
C ARG A 165 24.43 -3.76 -4.90
N ARG A 166 23.82 -4.16 -3.78
CA ARG A 166 23.78 -5.58 -3.36
C ARG A 166 22.97 -6.46 -4.33
N ARG A 167 22.12 -5.87 -5.18
CA ARG A 167 21.31 -6.55 -6.20
C ARG A 167 21.84 -6.29 -7.63
N LYS A 168 23.16 -6.11 -7.79
CA LYS A 168 23.82 -5.69 -9.05
C LYS A 168 23.40 -6.44 -10.30
N ASN A 169 23.12 -7.73 -10.20
CA ASN A 169 22.74 -8.60 -11.31
C ASN A 169 21.23 -8.68 -11.56
N SER A 170 20.43 -7.97 -10.76
CA SER A 170 18.98 -7.89 -10.94
C SER A 170 18.61 -6.66 -11.76
N SER A 171 17.48 -6.72 -12.50
CA SER A 171 16.94 -5.53 -13.13
C SER A 171 16.56 -4.49 -12.07
N ILE A 172 16.74 -3.21 -12.39
CA ILE A 172 16.42 -2.14 -11.43
C ILE A 172 14.96 -2.18 -10.99
N LYS A 173 14.03 -2.56 -11.88
CA LYS A 173 12.63 -2.72 -11.49
C LYS A 173 12.46 -3.85 -10.48
N ALA A 174 13.07 -5.02 -10.69
CA ALA A 174 13.02 -6.11 -9.72
C ALA A 174 13.58 -5.68 -8.36
N THR A 175 14.67 -4.92 -8.38
CA THR A 175 15.34 -4.43 -7.18
C THR A 175 14.47 -3.49 -6.35
N ILE A 176 13.80 -2.51 -6.97
CA ILE A 176 12.93 -1.57 -6.23
C ILE A 176 11.58 -2.17 -5.85
N LEU A 177 11.16 -3.28 -6.46
CA LEU A 177 9.99 -4.06 -6.06
C LEU A 177 10.26 -5.00 -4.88
N ASP A 178 11.53 -5.32 -4.61
CA ASP A 178 11.92 -6.17 -3.47
C ASP A 178 11.70 -5.40 -2.17
N GLN A 179 10.72 -5.87 -1.38
CA GLN A 179 10.33 -5.23 -0.13
C GLN A 179 11.45 -5.22 0.92
N SER A 180 12.50 -6.03 0.76
CA SER A 180 13.68 -6.00 1.60
C SER A 180 14.66 -4.87 1.23
N VAL A 181 14.60 -4.40 -0.01
CA VAL A 181 15.39 -3.25 -0.48
C VAL A 181 14.68 -1.94 -0.12
N LEU A 182 13.37 -1.88 -0.38
CA LEU A 182 12.56 -0.69 -0.18
C LEU A 182 11.11 -1.08 0.16
N ALA A 183 10.64 -0.71 1.35
CA ALA A 183 9.30 -1.08 1.79
C ALA A 183 8.20 -0.30 1.03
N GLY A 184 7.10 -0.97 0.72
CA GLY A 184 5.88 -0.32 0.26
C GLY A 184 5.78 -0.05 -1.24
N VAL A 185 6.88 0.06 -1.98
CA VAL A 185 6.84 0.27 -3.44
C VAL A 185 6.29 -0.98 -4.14
N GLY A 186 5.40 -0.76 -5.10
CA GLY A 186 4.84 -1.81 -5.93
C GLY A 186 4.90 -1.43 -7.41
N ASN A 187 4.10 -2.11 -8.23
CA ASN A 187 4.24 -2.08 -9.68
C ASN A 187 3.93 -0.70 -10.29
N ILE A 188 2.93 -0.01 -9.75
CA ILE A 188 2.50 1.31 -10.24
C ILE A 188 3.64 2.30 -10.05
N TYR A 189 4.07 2.41 -8.80
CA TYR A 189 5.05 3.43 -8.41
C TYR A 189 6.46 3.11 -8.87
N ALA A 190 6.78 1.83 -9.10
CA ALA A 190 8.04 1.43 -9.76
C ALA A 190 8.09 1.91 -11.21
N ASP A 191 7.03 1.69 -12.02
CA ASP A 191 6.99 2.14 -13.41
C ASP A 191 7.08 3.66 -13.51
N GLU A 192 6.29 4.39 -12.72
CA GLU A 192 6.25 5.84 -12.69
C GLU A 192 7.61 6.46 -12.26
N SER A 193 8.22 5.92 -11.20
CA SER A 193 9.50 6.40 -10.71
C SER A 193 10.64 6.16 -11.72
N LEU A 194 10.64 5.01 -12.39
CA LEU A 194 11.62 4.70 -13.44
C LEU A 194 11.44 5.59 -14.67
N TRP A 195 10.18 5.91 -15.03
CA TRP A 195 9.94 6.89 -16.11
C TRP A 195 10.41 8.28 -15.71
N MET A 196 10.13 8.72 -14.49
CA MET A 196 10.57 10.02 -13.99
C MET A 196 12.10 10.13 -14.01
N ALA A 197 12.80 9.09 -13.56
CA ALA A 197 14.25 9.00 -13.53
C ALA A 197 14.90 8.71 -14.91
N LYS A 198 14.11 8.51 -15.97
CA LYS A 198 14.59 8.15 -17.33
C LYS A 198 15.44 6.88 -17.35
N ILE A 199 15.09 5.88 -16.53
CA ILE A 199 15.81 4.61 -16.42
C ILE A 199 14.96 3.49 -17.05
N HIS A 200 15.56 2.71 -17.95
CA HIS A 200 14.90 1.54 -18.52
C HIS A 200 14.68 0.46 -17.44
N PRO A 201 13.46 -0.08 -17.29
CA PRO A 201 13.14 -1.00 -16.19
C PRO A 201 13.97 -2.29 -16.18
N SER A 202 14.49 -2.73 -17.33
CA SER A 202 15.36 -3.92 -17.44
C SER A 202 16.86 -3.60 -17.30
N SER A 203 17.27 -2.34 -17.07
CA SER A 203 18.68 -2.05 -16.80
C SER A 203 19.15 -2.78 -15.56
N LEU A 204 20.36 -3.34 -15.57
CA LEU A 204 20.92 -3.98 -14.39
C LEU A 204 21.23 -2.93 -13.31
N SER A 205 20.90 -3.25 -12.07
CA SER A 205 21.14 -2.34 -10.93
C SER A 205 22.62 -1.96 -10.80
N GLY A 206 23.52 -2.89 -11.15
CA GLY A 206 24.97 -2.68 -11.11
C GLY A 206 25.52 -1.72 -12.16
N THR A 207 24.84 -1.51 -13.30
CA THR A 207 25.33 -0.67 -14.40
C THR A 207 24.90 0.80 -14.28
N LEU A 208 24.04 1.13 -13.30
CA LEU A 208 23.54 2.48 -13.12
C LEU A 208 24.58 3.35 -12.36
N SER A 209 24.85 4.54 -12.84
CA SER A 209 25.69 5.51 -12.13
C SER A 209 25.02 5.98 -10.83
N ASP A 210 25.82 6.47 -9.88
CA ASP A 210 25.30 7.03 -8.63
C ASP A 210 24.36 8.21 -8.86
N ALA A 211 24.64 9.05 -9.88
CA ALA A 211 23.74 10.13 -10.27
C ALA A 211 22.36 9.62 -10.70
N LYS A 212 22.29 8.54 -11.49
CA LYS A 212 21.03 7.91 -11.88
C LYS A 212 20.31 7.28 -10.68
N LEU A 213 21.03 6.67 -9.75
CA LEU A 213 20.44 6.10 -8.53
C LEU A 213 19.92 7.20 -7.60
N ASN A 214 20.62 8.32 -7.46
CA ASN A 214 20.14 9.48 -6.70
C ASN A 214 18.86 10.05 -7.31
N LEU A 215 18.83 10.21 -8.65
CA LEU A 215 17.62 10.66 -9.35
C LEU A 215 16.46 9.68 -9.18
N LEU A 216 16.73 8.37 -9.22
CA LEU A 216 15.68 7.36 -8.95
C LEU A 216 15.16 7.46 -7.53
N PHE A 217 16.03 7.65 -6.54
CA PHE A 217 15.65 7.82 -5.14
C PHE A 217 14.73 9.03 -4.92
N SER A 218 15.08 10.19 -5.48
CA SER A 218 14.20 11.38 -5.40
C SER A 218 12.89 11.13 -6.15
N SER A 219 12.95 10.56 -7.37
CA SER A 219 11.75 10.22 -8.15
C SER A 219 10.78 9.30 -7.43
N ILE A 220 11.29 8.29 -6.70
CA ILE A 220 10.45 7.41 -5.88
C ILE A 220 9.72 8.22 -4.80
N LYS A 221 10.44 9.10 -4.09
CA LYS A 221 9.84 9.94 -3.04
C LYS A 221 8.78 10.88 -3.60
N ASP A 222 9.06 11.54 -4.73
CA ASP A 222 8.16 12.52 -5.35
C ASP A 222 6.87 11.83 -5.86
N VAL A 223 7.01 10.69 -6.54
CA VAL A 223 5.87 9.90 -7.03
C VAL A 223 4.99 9.42 -5.87
N LEU A 224 5.59 8.90 -4.79
CA LEU A 224 4.85 8.43 -3.62
C LEU A 224 4.14 9.57 -2.89
N LYS A 225 4.81 10.72 -2.68
CA LYS A 225 4.20 11.90 -2.04
C LYS A 225 3.02 12.39 -2.85
N LYS A 226 3.21 12.61 -4.17
CA LYS A 226 2.13 13.04 -5.05
C LYS A 226 0.96 12.07 -5.04
N SER A 227 1.22 10.76 -5.00
CA SER A 227 0.15 9.78 -4.92
C SER A 227 -0.62 9.82 -3.61
N ILE A 228 0.05 10.04 -2.47
CA ILE A 228 -0.60 10.20 -1.17
C ILE A 228 -1.47 11.46 -1.17
N GLU A 229 -0.98 12.58 -1.68
CA GLU A 229 -1.73 13.84 -1.81
C GLU A 229 -2.99 13.69 -2.67
N LEU A 230 -2.95 12.81 -3.68
CA LEU A 230 -4.07 12.50 -4.56
C LEU A 230 -4.96 11.34 -4.05
N GLY A 231 -4.75 10.87 -2.82
CA GLY A 231 -5.54 9.79 -2.23
C GLY A 231 -5.23 8.38 -2.77
N GLY A 232 -4.09 8.20 -3.44
CA GLY A 232 -3.68 6.90 -4.01
C GLY A 232 -4.12 6.67 -5.46
N SER A 233 -3.88 5.47 -5.97
CA SER A 233 -4.09 5.06 -7.37
C SER A 233 -5.45 4.42 -7.62
N THR A 234 -6.51 4.91 -7.06
CA THR A 234 -7.80 4.23 -7.13
C THR A 234 -8.45 4.35 -8.50
N ASP A 235 -8.72 3.22 -9.12
CA ASP A 235 -9.45 3.12 -10.38
C ASP A 235 -10.97 3.24 -10.10
N ARG A 236 -11.58 4.31 -10.60
CA ARG A 236 -13.00 4.60 -10.80
C ARG A 236 -13.93 4.83 -9.59
N ASN A 237 -13.71 4.22 -8.42
CA ASN A 237 -14.73 4.28 -7.34
C ASN A 237 -14.20 4.60 -5.95
N TYR A 238 -12.95 5.03 -5.81
CA TYR A 238 -12.45 5.51 -4.52
C TYR A 238 -12.99 6.92 -4.27
N VAL A 239 -13.76 7.00 -3.21
CA VAL A 239 -14.18 8.28 -2.65
C VAL A 239 -13.50 8.35 -1.30
N ASP A 240 -12.66 9.36 -1.07
CA ASP A 240 -12.18 9.66 0.28
C ASP A 240 -13.37 10.06 1.16
N ALA A 241 -13.11 10.30 2.44
CA ALA A 241 -14.13 10.71 3.39
C ALA A 241 -14.84 12.04 3.01
N GLU A 242 -14.34 12.77 2.03
CA GLU A 242 -14.86 14.03 1.50
C GLU A 242 -15.54 13.87 0.14
N GLY A 243 -15.74 12.63 -0.32
CA GLY A 243 -16.36 12.35 -1.62
C GLY A 243 -15.44 12.54 -2.83
N LYS A 244 -14.13 12.77 -2.62
CA LYS A 244 -13.16 12.93 -3.72
C LYS A 244 -12.58 11.58 -4.15
N LYS A 245 -12.54 11.35 -5.44
CA LYS A 245 -11.93 10.15 -6.04
C LYS A 245 -10.41 10.24 -5.96
N GLY A 246 -9.75 9.21 -5.43
CA GLY A 246 -8.31 9.06 -5.56
C GLY A 246 -7.93 8.96 -7.03
N SER A 247 -7.15 9.91 -7.51
CA SER A 247 -7.03 10.16 -8.95
C SER A 247 -5.61 9.98 -9.49
N TYR A 248 -4.69 9.35 -8.76
CA TYR A 248 -3.30 9.24 -9.23
C TYR A 248 -3.20 8.62 -10.64
N LEU A 249 -4.05 7.65 -10.99
CA LEU A 249 -4.01 7.04 -12.32
C LEU A 249 -4.36 8.00 -13.47
N GLU A 250 -5.10 9.07 -13.20
CA GLU A 250 -5.37 10.14 -14.18
C GLU A 250 -4.09 10.93 -14.49
N PHE A 251 -3.18 11.01 -13.54
CA PHE A 251 -1.89 11.68 -13.63
C PHE A 251 -0.72 10.74 -13.97
N ALA A 252 -0.99 9.42 -14.12
CA ALA A 252 0.04 8.45 -14.46
C ALA A 252 0.66 8.77 -15.82
N ASN A 253 1.98 8.66 -15.91
CA ASN A 253 2.74 8.96 -17.11
C ASN A 253 2.92 7.74 -18.02
N VAL A 254 3.09 6.56 -17.43
CA VAL A 254 3.31 5.31 -18.18
C VAL A 254 2.42 4.16 -17.73
N PHE A 255 2.08 4.06 -16.46
CA PHE A 255 1.33 2.91 -15.94
C PHE A 255 -0.07 2.83 -16.56
N ARG A 256 -0.42 1.67 -17.17
CA ARG A 256 -1.65 1.44 -17.95
C ARG A 256 -1.88 2.43 -19.11
N ARG A 257 -0.79 2.91 -19.69
CA ARG A 257 -0.84 3.84 -20.83
C ARG A 257 -0.20 3.25 -22.09
N GLU A 258 -0.08 1.94 -22.20
CA GLU A 258 0.35 1.29 -23.45
C GLU A 258 -0.48 1.78 -24.64
N GLY A 259 0.15 2.03 -25.77
CA GLY A 259 -0.46 2.60 -26.97
C GLY A 259 -0.72 4.11 -26.91
N LYS A 260 -0.57 4.77 -25.76
CA LYS A 260 -0.72 6.23 -25.61
C LYS A 260 0.60 6.94 -25.76
N MET A 261 0.52 8.21 -26.15
CA MET A 261 1.71 9.07 -26.32
C MET A 261 2.32 9.44 -24.97
N CYS A 262 3.66 9.37 -24.90
CA CYS A 262 4.44 9.85 -23.76
C CYS A 262 4.33 11.37 -23.64
N SER A 263 3.92 11.88 -22.48
CA SER A 263 3.75 13.32 -22.22
C SER A 263 5.06 14.12 -22.35
N ARG A 264 6.22 13.45 -22.25
CA ARG A 264 7.55 14.12 -22.33
C ARG A 264 8.10 14.21 -23.76
N CYS A 265 7.87 13.22 -24.60
CA CYS A 265 8.57 13.13 -25.91
C CYS A 265 7.69 12.71 -27.09
N GLY A 266 6.40 12.49 -26.88
CA GLY A 266 5.46 12.10 -27.93
C GLY A 266 5.60 10.66 -28.46
N SER A 267 6.55 9.85 -27.95
CA SER A 267 6.67 8.45 -28.40
C SER A 267 5.63 7.57 -27.70
N GLU A 268 5.20 6.51 -28.36
CA GLU A 268 4.26 5.54 -27.79
C GLU A 268 4.82 4.85 -26.54
N ILE A 269 3.99 4.71 -25.51
CA ILE A 269 4.29 3.93 -24.31
C ILE A 269 4.14 2.45 -24.61
N LEU A 270 5.19 1.70 -24.34
CA LEU A 270 5.23 0.27 -24.56
C LEU A 270 5.01 -0.51 -23.26
N LYS A 271 4.56 -1.76 -23.43
CA LYS A 271 4.43 -2.73 -22.34
C LYS A 271 5.30 -3.94 -22.61
N ILE A 272 6.13 -4.29 -21.62
CA ILE A 272 6.98 -5.47 -21.62
C ILE A 272 6.79 -6.27 -20.32
N ARG A 273 7.43 -7.42 -20.19
CA ARG A 273 7.47 -8.19 -18.97
C ARG A 273 8.85 -8.11 -18.33
N VAL A 274 8.91 -7.56 -17.10
CA VAL A 274 10.14 -7.48 -16.29
C VAL A 274 9.85 -8.04 -14.91
N ALA A 275 10.70 -8.91 -14.39
CA ALA A 275 10.53 -9.52 -13.07
C ALA A 275 9.13 -10.11 -12.86
N THR A 276 8.64 -10.88 -13.84
CA THR A 276 7.29 -11.50 -13.86
C THR A 276 6.11 -10.49 -13.86
N ARG A 277 6.36 -9.18 -13.93
CA ARG A 277 5.34 -8.12 -13.88
C ARG A 277 5.18 -7.40 -15.22
N GLY A 278 3.93 -7.10 -15.60
CA GLY A 278 3.66 -6.16 -16.68
C GLY A 278 4.28 -4.80 -16.35
N THR A 279 5.03 -4.25 -17.28
CA THR A 279 5.89 -3.07 -17.09
C THR A 279 5.67 -2.09 -18.21
N HIS A 280 5.28 -0.88 -17.88
CA HIS A 280 5.03 0.20 -18.83
C HIS A 280 6.20 1.17 -18.84
N TYR A 281 6.64 1.57 -20.03
CA TYR A 281 7.79 2.48 -20.16
C TYR A 281 7.76 3.22 -21.49
N CYS A 282 8.47 4.34 -21.57
CA CYS A 282 8.69 5.08 -22.80
C CYS A 282 10.05 4.67 -23.44
N PRO A 283 10.07 4.08 -24.65
CA PRO A 283 11.31 3.58 -25.25
C PRO A 283 12.33 4.69 -25.58
N LYS A 284 11.85 5.91 -25.88
CA LYS A 284 12.72 7.06 -26.19
C LYS A 284 13.30 7.71 -24.93
N CYS A 285 12.48 7.87 -23.86
CA CYS A 285 12.94 8.49 -22.62
C CYS A 285 13.77 7.56 -21.75
N GLN A 286 13.47 6.26 -21.76
CA GLN A 286 14.05 5.24 -20.88
C GLN A 286 14.90 4.27 -21.70
N ARG A 287 16.03 4.76 -22.21
CA ARG A 287 16.95 3.92 -23.01
C ARG A 287 17.68 2.93 -22.10
N LYS A 288 17.81 1.68 -22.57
CA LYS A 288 18.57 0.65 -21.85
C LYS A 288 20.04 1.06 -21.81
N THR A 289 20.63 1.11 -20.63
CA THR A 289 22.08 1.24 -20.46
C THR A 289 22.73 -0.08 -20.88
N LYS A 290 23.72 0.01 -21.78
CA LYS A 290 24.53 -1.15 -22.18
C LYS A 290 25.36 -1.67 -21.04
#